data_37a9929d99745ddfbe71e78b54760353
#
_entry.id   37a9929d99745ddfbe71e78b54760353
#
_cell.length_a   1.000
_cell.length_b   1.000
_cell.length_c   1.000
_cell.angle_alpha   90.00
_cell.angle_beta   90.00
_cell.angle_gamma   90.00
#
_symmetry.space_group_name_H-M   'P 1'
#
loop_
_entity.id
_entity.type
_entity.pdbx_description
1 polymer ?
#
loop_
_entity_poly.entity_id
_entity_poly.type
_entity_poly.pdbx_seq_one_letter_code
_entity_poly.pdbx_strand_id
1 'polypeptide(L)'
;MSKKDEILRLPAEELYQAELQALIEAEKEKVPPGWRLSPRSVLTYIIGGKAGQTVITPKYIGQQRLVEIAIATLVTDRALLLLGEPGTAKSWLSEHLAAAINGDSTKVVQGTAGTTEEQIRYSWNYAMLLANGPSLEALVKSPIYRAMESGTIARFEEISRCASEVQDALISILSEKRISLPELGDELPAKRGFSLIATANTRDRGVNDMSAALKRRFNIIVLPAPSNLETEIEIVKKRLAEMAVNLDLKAAMPASAAVEQVVQVFRELRQGMTLDRKDKLKTPSGVLSTAEAISLLVNSMALAANFGNGQISSEDLAAGLQGAVVKDDAKDQAVWVEYLENIMKKRGSEWRGLYGACKELNA
;
A
#
# COMPACT_ATOMS: atom_id res chain seq x y z
N MET A 1 -13.59 -26.59 6.13
CA MET A 1 -12.85 -25.36 5.82
C MET A 1 -13.51 -24.72 4.61
N SER A 2 -13.86 -23.44 4.70
CA SER A 2 -14.42 -22.70 3.57
C SER A 2 -13.29 -22.44 2.54
N LYS A 3 -13.60 -22.34 1.23
CA LYS A 3 -12.60 -21.91 0.23
C LYS A 3 -11.87 -20.61 0.60
N LYS A 4 -12.44 -19.79 1.47
CA LYS A 4 -11.83 -18.54 1.97
C LYS A 4 -10.70 -18.79 2.96
N ASP A 5 -10.73 -19.91 3.70
CA ASP A 5 -9.70 -20.25 4.69
C ASP A 5 -8.37 -20.70 4.04
N GLU A 6 -8.40 -20.95 2.72
CA GLU A 6 -7.22 -21.36 1.94
C GLU A 6 -6.49 -20.17 1.28
N ILE A 7 -7.10 -18.96 1.30
CA ILE A 7 -6.56 -17.77 0.64
C ILE A 7 -5.72 -16.98 1.63
N LEU A 8 -4.42 -16.86 1.36
CA LEU A 8 -3.48 -16.15 2.23
C LEU A 8 -3.82 -14.66 2.42
N ARG A 9 -4.36 -14.00 1.40
CA ARG A 9 -4.75 -12.59 1.45
C ARG A 9 -6.06 -12.37 0.71
N LEU A 10 -7.11 -12.11 1.46
CA LEU A 10 -8.39 -11.71 0.90
C LEU A 10 -8.33 -10.25 0.40
N PRO A 11 -9.06 -9.89 -0.66
CA PRO A 11 -9.24 -8.49 -1.06
C PRO A 11 -10.01 -7.71 0.01
N ALA A 12 -9.83 -6.39 0.02
CA ALA A 12 -10.37 -5.54 1.08
C ALA A 12 -11.90 -5.64 1.24
N GLU A 13 -12.64 -5.80 0.15
CA GLU A 13 -14.10 -5.95 0.15
C GLU A 13 -14.57 -7.25 0.80
N GLU A 14 -13.76 -8.28 0.79
CA GLU A 14 -14.06 -9.54 1.48
C GLU A 14 -13.60 -9.53 2.94
N LEU A 15 -12.42 -8.95 3.20
CA LEU A 15 -11.86 -8.85 4.55
C LEU A 15 -12.73 -7.98 5.46
N TYR A 16 -13.28 -6.87 4.92
CA TYR A 16 -14.12 -5.92 5.65
C TYR A 16 -15.58 -5.95 5.22
N GLN A 17 -16.05 -7.13 4.76
CA GLN A 17 -17.43 -7.32 4.24
C GLN A 17 -18.49 -6.83 5.20
N ALA A 18 -18.38 -7.14 6.50
CA ALA A 18 -19.38 -6.74 7.51
C ALA A 18 -19.48 -5.22 7.68
N GLU A 19 -18.32 -4.52 7.66
CA GLU A 19 -18.31 -3.06 7.76
C GLU A 19 -18.89 -2.39 6.51
N LEU A 20 -18.53 -2.89 5.32
CA LEU A 20 -19.07 -2.38 4.05
C LEU A 20 -20.58 -2.62 3.96
N GLN A 21 -21.04 -3.78 4.37
CA GLN A 21 -22.48 -4.10 4.37
C GLN A 21 -23.26 -3.18 5.33
N ALA A 22 -22.74 -2.94 6.53
CA ALA A 22 -23.35 -2.02 7.49
C ALA A 22 -23.44 -0.59 6.94
N LEU A 23 -22.42 -0.13 6.19
CA LEU A 23 -22.46 1.19 5.53
C LEU A 23 -23.50 1.24 4.41
N ILE A 24 -23.66 0.16 3.62
CA ILE A 24 -24.68 0.07 2.57
C ILE A 24 -26.08 0.12 3.17
N GLU A 25 -26.33 -0.61 4.26
CA GLU A 25 -27.62 -0.64 4.95
C GLU A 25 -27.98 0.69 5.63
N ALA A 26 -26.95 1.42 6.11
CA ALA A 26 -27.10 2.73 6.73
C ALA A 26 -27.13 3.90 5.73
N GLU A 27 -26.93 3.63 4.43
CA GLU A 27 -26.80 4.67 3.40
C GLU A 27 -28.08 5.49 3.24
N LYS A 28 -27.96 6.81 3.33
CA LYS A 28 -29.07 7.75 3.20
C LYS A 28 -28.80 8.87 2.20
N GLU A 29 -27.53 8.98 1.75
CA GLU A 29 -27.13 10.05 0.87
C GLU A 29 -27.14 9.60 -0.59
N LYS A 30 -27.06 10.59 -1.49
CA LYS A 30 -27.01 10.32 -2.92
C LYS A 30 -25.70 9.62 -3.29
N VAL A 31 -25.82 8.44 -3.86
CA VAL A 31 -24.71 7.63 -4.35
C VAL A 31 -24.39 8.04 -5.80
N PRO A 32 -23.13 8.32 -6.15
CA PRO A 32 -22.71 8.61 -7.52
C PRO A 32 -22.93 7.41 -8.45
N PRO A 33 -23.11 7.62 -9.77
CA PRO A 33 -23.27 6.53 -10.73
C PRO A 33 -22.10 5.56 -10.71
N GLY A 34 -22.37 4.26 -10.60
CA GLY A 34 -21.35 3.19 -10.55
C GLY A 34 -20.72 2.98 -9.18
N TRP A 35 -21.09 3.76 -8.17
CA TRP A 35 -20.64 3.59 -6.79
C TRP A 35 -21.61 2.72 -5.98
N ARG A 36 -21.13 2.12 -4.89
CA ARG A 36 -21.94 1.42 -3.89
C ARG A 36 -22.31 2.27 -2.68
N LEU A 37 -21.45 3.23 -2.35
CA LEU A 37 -21.56 4.11 -1.18
C LEU A 37 -21.49 5.57 -1.60
N SER A 38 -22.12 6.44 -0.85
CA SER A 38 -21.97 7.88 -0.99
C SER A 38 -20.53 8.31 -0.64
N PRO A 39 -20.08 9.49 -1.09
CA PRO A 39 -18.75 10.02 -0.74
C PRO A 39 -18.51 10.09 0.78
N ARG A 40 -19.55 10.39 1.58
CA ARG A 40 -19.43 10.43 3.04
C ARG A 40 -19.29 9.05 3.65
N SER A 41 -20.04 8.07 3.16
CA SER A 41 -19.92 6.69 3.61
C SER A 41 -18.56 6.09 3.23
N VAL A 42 -18.03 6.41 2.03
CA VAL A 42 -16.66 6.07 1.66
C VAL A 42 -15.64 6.71 2.61
N LEU A 43 -15.80 8.00 2.95
CA LEU A 43 -14.95 8.67 3.93
C LEU A 43 -15.00 7.94 5.28
N THR A 44 -16.19 7.64 5.78
CA THR A 44 -16.37 6.90 7.05
C THR A 44 -15.69 5.54 7.00
N TYR A 45 -15.77 4.81 5.89
CA TYR A 45 -15.05 3.54 5.72
C TYR A 45 -13.53 3.71 5.81
N ILE A 46 -12.98 4.77 5.22
CA ILE A 46 -11.53 4.99 5.17
C ILE A 46 -10.98 5.50 6.52
N ILE A 47 -11.61 6.50 7.13
CA ILE A 47 -11.08 7.14 8.35
C ILE A 47 -11.61 6.54 9.65
N GLY A 48 -12.60 5.64 9.55
CA GLY A 48 -13.29 5.05 10.68
C GLY A 48 -14.50 5.87 11.13
N GLY A 49 -15.36 5.24 11.94
CA GLY A 49 -16.58 5.85 12.45
C GLY A 49 -17.60 4.82 12.88
N LYS A 50 -18.87 5.08 12.61
CA LYS A 50 -19.98 4.18 12.92
C LYS A 50 -20.99 4.13 11.77
N ALA A 51 -21.54 2.95 11.52
CA ALA A 51 -22.69 2.72 10.64
C ALA A 51 -23.76 1.99 11.46
N GLY A 52 -24.80 2.72 11.89
CA GLY A 52 -25.75 2.20 12.87
C GLY A 52 -25.05 1.82 14.18
N GLN A 53 -25.11 0.54 14.55
CA GLN A 53 -24.41 0.00 15.73
C GLN A 53 -23.01 -0.55 15.40
N THR A 54 -22.66 -0.71 14.13
CA THR A 54 -21.38 -1.27 13.70
C THR A 54 -20.28 -0.22 13.78
N VAL A 55 -19.18 -0.56 14.44
CA VAL A 55 -17.97 0.26 14.47
C VAL A 55 -17.20 0.00 13.16
N ILE A 56 -16.88 1.08 12.46
CA ILE A 56 -16.06 1.06 11.26
C ILE A 56 -14.63 1.36 11.67
N THR A 57 -13.73 0.41 11.47
CA THR A 57 -12.32 0.58 11.83
C THR A 57 -11.60 1.47 10.81
N PRO A 58 -10.74 2.41 11.22
CA PRO A 58 -10.03 3.25 10.26
C PRO A 58 -9.07 2.42 9.40
N LYS A 59 -9.07 2.62 8.08
CA LYS A 59 -8.15 1.99 7.13
C LYS A 59 -6.95 2.89 6.83
N TYR A 60 -7.11 4.18 7.03
CA TYR A 60 -6.06 5.18 6.89
C TYR A 60 -6.02 6.08 8.13
N ILE A 61 -4.82 6.23 8.70
CA ILE A 61 -4.53 7.12 9.83
C ILE A 61 -3.66 8.25 9.29
N GLY A 62 -4.20 9.47 9.27
CA GLY A 62 -3.53 10.64 8.69
C GLY A 62 -4.49 11.81 8.50
N GLN A 63 -4.12 12.73 7.61
CA GLN A 63 -4.94 13.90 7.36
C GLN A 63 -6.24 13.55 6.61
N GLN A 64 -7.37 13.69 7.27
CA GLN A 64 -8.71 13.45 6.68
C GLN A 64 -8.91 14.22 5.38
N ARG A 65 -8.42 15.47 5.29
CA ARG A 65 -8.58 16.32 4.11
C ARG A 65 -8.00 15.71 2.84
N LEU A 66 -6.90 14.96 2.93
CA LEU A 66 -6.32 14.25 1.78
C LEU A 66 -7.26 13.15 1.27
N VAL A 67 -7.91 12.42 2.17
CA VAL A 67 -8.91 11.41 1.81
C VAL A 67 -10.15 12.05 1.18
N GLU A 68 -10.63 13.18 1.71
CA GLU A 68 -11.74 13.93 1.12
C GLU A 68 -11.42 14.39 -0.31
N ILE A 69 -10.21 14.91 -0.56
CA ILE A 69 -9.76 15.31 -1.90
C ILE A 69 -9.68 14.09 -2.84
N ALA A 70 -9.19 12.94 -2.35
CA ALA A 70 -9.15 11.70 -3.12
C ALA A 70 -10.55 11.26 -3.56
N ILE A 71 -11.50 11.22 -2.62
CA ILE A 71 -12.88 10.84 -2.89
C ILE A 71 -13.53 11.84 -3.84
N ALA A 72 -13.37 13.14 -3.61
CA ALA A 72 -13.91 14.19 -4.48
C ALA A 72 -13.34 14.09 -5.91
N THR A 73 -12.06 13.73 -6.06
CA THR A 73 -11.46 13.45 -7.38
C THR A 73 -12.17 12.33 -8.10
N LEU A 74 -12.43 11.21 -7.40
CA LEU A 74 -13.03 10.02 -7.99
C LEU A 74 -14.54 10.19 -8.33
N VAL A 75 -15.20 11.21 -7.77
CA VAL A 75 -16.57 11.60 -8.18
C VAL A 75 -16.56 12.31 -9.54
N THR A 76 -15.42 12.90 -9.92
CA THR A 76 -15.26 13.58 -11.22
C THR A 76 -14.78 12.60 -12.30
N ASP A 77 -14.47 13.11 -13.48
CA ASP A 77 -13.89 12.36 -14.61
C ASP A 77 -12.36 12.22 -14.53
N ARG A 78 -11.73 12.83 -13.51
CA ARG A 78 -10.29 12.82 -13.36
C ARG A 78 -9.77 11.56 -12.65
N ALA A 79 -8.62 11.07 -13.11
CA ALA A 79 -7.91 10.01 -12.42
C ALA A 79 -7.21 10.54 -11.16
N LEU A 80 -7.00 9.67 -10.19
CA LEU A 80 -6.29 9.98 -8.95
C LEU A 80 -4.87 9.42 -8.99
N LEU A 81 -3.86 10.25 -8.68
CA LEU A 81 -2.49 9.80 -8.48
C LEU A 81 -2.07 10.02 -7.02
N LEU A 82 -1.78 8.93 -6.33
CA LEU A 82 -1.23 8.94 -4.98
C LEU A 82 0.29 8.87 -5.04
N LEU A 83 0.94 9.96 -4.65
CA LEU A 83 2.39 10.05 -4.51
C LEU A 83 2.79 9.92 -3.04
N GLY A 84 4.01 9.47 -2.78
CA GLY A 84 4.57 9.44 -1.43
C GLY A 84 5.79 8.53 -1.36
N GLU A 85 6.47 8.59 -0.23
CA GLU A 85 7.60 7.69 0.05
C GLU A 85 7.12 6.23 0.18
N PRO A 86 8.00 5.23 0.04
CA PRO A 86 7.66 3.84 0.37
C PRO A 86 7.07 3.73 1.78
N GLY A 87 6.02 2.90 1.93
CA GLY A 87 5.38 2.67 3.24
C GLY A 87 4.39 3.74 3.70
N THR A 88 4.03 4.74 2.87
CA THR A 88 3.00 5.76 3.20
C THR A 88 1.56 5.30 2.92
N ALA A 89 1.32 4.00 2.83
CA ALA A 89 0.01 3.37 2.62
C ALA A 89 -0.69 3.72 1.30
N LYS A 90 0.02 4.11 0.23
CA LYS A 90 -0.57 4.44 -1.08
C LYS A 90 -1.42 3.30 -1.65
N SER A 91 -0.81 2.11 -1.82
CA SER A 91 -1.49 0.92 -2.36
C SER A 91 -2.60 0.42 -1.45
N TRP A 92 -2.43 0.57 -0.13
CA TRP A 92 -3.45 0.26 0.85
C TRP A 92 -4.68 1.18 0.71
N LEU A 93 -4.45 2.50 0.60
CA LEU A 93 -5.53 3.47 0.41
C LEU A 93 -6.22 3.27 -0.96
N SER A 94 -5.47 3.00 -2.03
CA SER A 94 -6.04 2.73 -3.35
C SER A 94 -6.95 1.49 -3.35
N GLU A 95 -6.53 0.41 -2.67
CA GLU A 95 -7.30 -0.83 -2.51
C GLU A 95 -8.62 -0.57 -1.77
N HIS A 96 -8.53 0.11 -0.63
CA HIS A 96 -9.72 0.40 0.18
C HIS A 96 -10.69 1.39 -0.47
N LEU A 97 -10.19 2.36 -1.23
CA LEU A 97 -11.06 3.25 -2.02
C LEU A 97 -11.81 2.46 -3.10
N ALA A 98 -11.13 1.59 -3.85
CA ALA A 98 -11.79 0.76 -4.85
C ALA A 98 -12.81 -0.20 -4.23
N ALA A 99 -12.48 -0.85 -3.10
CA ALA A 99 -13.37 -1.73 -2.36
C ALA A 99 -14.64 -1.00 -1.89
N ALA A 100 -14.50 0.19 -1.29
CA ALA A 100 -15.63 0.96 -0.78
C ALA A 100 -16.52 1.52 -1.91
N ILE A 101 -15.90 1.97 -2.98
CA ILE A 101 -16.61 2.62 -4.09
C ILE A 101 -17.36 1.61 -4.96
N ASN A 102 -16.68 0.55 -5.41
CA ASN A 102 -17.25 -0.40 -6.37
C ASN A 102 -17.43 -1.83 -5.82
N GLY A 103 -16.86 -2.15 -4.66
CA GLY A 103 -16.85 -3.49 -4.09
C GLY A 103 -15.97 -4.48 -4.87
N ASP A 104 -14.96 -3.98 -5.54
CA ASP A 104 -13.97 -4.79 -6.25
C ASP A 104 -12.64 -4.02 -6.33
N SER A 105 -11.66 -4.46 -5.56
CA SER A 105 -10.31 -3.89 -5.54
C SER A 105 -9.30 -4.69 -6.36
N THR A 106 -9.75 -5.74 -7.04
CA THR A 106 -8.87 -6.72 -7.70
C THR A 106 -8.43 -6.33 -9.11
N LYS A 107 -9.05 -5.32 -9.74
CA LYS A 107 -8.68 -4.83 -11.07
C LYS A 107 -7.41 -3.98 -10.99
N VAL A 108 -6.27 -4.66 -10.85
CA VAL A 108 -4.97 -4.01 -10.62
C VAL A 108 -3.97 -4.36 -11.72
N VAL A 109 -3.23 -3.35 -12.18
CA VAL A 109 -2.00 -3.48 -12.96
C VAL A 109 -0.84 -3.12 -12.05
N GLN A 110 0.14 -4.02 -11.93
CA GLN A 110 1.38 -3.76 -11.20
C GLN A 110 2.43 -3.25 -12.18
N GLY A 111 2.85 -2.01 -12.01
CA GLY A 111 3.91 -1.39 -12.80
C GLY A 111 5.27 -2.00 -12.48
N THR A 112 5.98 -2.40 -13.53
CA THR A 112 7.35 -2.90 -13.51
C THR A 112 8.09 -2.42 -14.76
N ALA A 113 9.41 -2.59 -14.81
CA ALA A 113 10.19 -2.30 -16.02
C ALA A 113 9.79 -3.18 -17.23
N GLY A 114 9.20 -4.35 -16.97
CA GLY A 114 8.71 -5.27 -18.00
C GLY A 114 7.22 -5.14 -18.34
N THR A 115 6.52 -4.15 -17.78
CA THR A 115 5.11 -3.92 -18.10
C THR A 115 4.99 -3.45 -19.54
N THR A 116 4.03 -4.03 -20.28
CA THR A 116 3.77 -3.71 -21.69
C THR A 116 2.44 -2.95 -21.87
N GLU A 117 2.24 -2.31 -23.02
CA GLU A 117 0.98 -1.65 -23.37
C GLU A 117 -0.19 -2.64 -23.39
N GLU A 118 0.05 -3.88 -23.78
CA GLU A 118 -0.95 -4.96 -23.80
C GLU A 118 -1.53 -5.25 -22.42
N GLN A 119 -0.73 -5.15 -21.37
CA GLN A 119 -1.19 -5.32 -20.00
C GLN A 119 -2.06 -4.14 -19.52
N ILE A 120 -1.99 -3.00 -20.19
CA ILE A 120 -2.81 -1.82 -19.92
C ILE A 120 -4.12 -1.88 -20.71
N ARG A 121 -4.04 -2.21 -22.00
CA ARG A 121 -5.19 -2.19 -22.92
C ARG A 121 -5.85 -3.56 -23.02
N TYR A 122 -5.30 -4.43 -23.82
CA TYR A 122 -5.71 -5.84 -24.05
C TYR A 122 -4.59 -6.57 -24.78
N SER A 123 -4.66 -7.87 -24.78
CA SER A 123 -3.83 -8.75 -25.60
C SER A 123 -4.69 -9.77 -26.34
N TRP A 124 -4.06 -10.64 -27.13
CA TRP A 124 -4.74 -11.67 -27.89
C TRP A 124 -4.39 -13.06 -27.39
N ASN A 125 -5.38 -13.94 -27.32
CA ASN A 125 -5.15 -15.37 -27.29
C ASN A 125 -4.72 -15.79 -28.69
N TYR A 126 -3.43 -15.94 -28.92
CA TYR A 126 -2.86 -16.21 -30.24
C TYR A 126 -3.35 -17.52 -30.86
N ALA A 127 -3.64 -18.54 -30.07
CA ALA A 127 -4.21 -19.78 -30.57
C ALA A 127 -5.60 -19.56 -31.17
N MET A 128 -6.45 -18.81 -30.50
CA MET A 128 -7.78 -18.46 -31.00
C MET A 128 -7.71 -17.50 -32.21
N LEU A 129 -6.80 -16.53 -32.13
CA LEU A 129 -6.58 -15.56 -33.20
C LEU A 129 -6.17 -16.25 -34.52
N LEU A 130 -5.27 -17.24 -34.44
CA LEU A 130 -4.84 -18.02 -35.63
C LEU A 130 -5.94 -18.95 -36.15
N ALA A 131 -6.76 -19.50 -35.25
CA ALA A 131 -7.82 -20.44 -35.64
C ALA A 131 -9.05 -19.73 -36.25
N ASN A 132 -9.46 -18.61 -35.64
CA ASN A 132 -10.78 -17.99 -35.92
C ASN A 132 -10.69 -16.53 -36.38
N GLY A 133 -9.48 -15.97 -36.48
CA GLY A 133 -9.29 -14.53 -36.72
C GLY A 133 -9.59 -13.65 -35.50
N PRO A 134 -9.49 -12.31 -35.66
CA PRO A 134 -9.79 -11.37 -34.59
C PRO A 134 -11.26 -11.46 -34.17
N SER A 135 -11.50 -11.67 -32.86
CA SER A 135 -12.84 -11.73 -32.28
C SER A 135 -12.82 -11.30 -30.79
N LEU A 136 -13.96 -10.90 -30.26
CA LEU A 136 -14.08 -10.57 -28.83
C LEU A 136 -13.75 -11.77 -27.93
N GLU A 137 -13.93 -13.00 -28.41
CA GLU A 137 -13.60 -14.22 -27.67
C GLU A 137 -12.09 -14.46 -27.61
N ALA A 138 -11.36 -14.09 -28.67
CA ALA A 138 -9.90 -14.18 -28.72
C ALA A 138 -9.21 -13.04 -27.94
N LEU A 139 -9.95 -12.00 -27.53
CA LEU A 139 -9.42 -10.84 -26.83
C LEU A 139 -9.21 -11.15 -25.34
N VAL A 140 -7.98 -10.95 -24.83
CA VAL A 140 -7.63 -11.08 -23.42
C VAL A 140 -7.71 -9.70 -22.78
N LYS A 141 -8.74 -9.49 -21.98
CA LYS A 141 -9.07 -8.20 -21.36
C LYS A 141 -8.11 -7.89 -20.21
N SER A 142 -7.45 -6.73 -20.25
CA SER A 142 -6.65 -6.22 -19.12
C SER A 142 -7.53 -5.85 -17.92
N PRO A 143 -6.95 -5.62 -16.74
CA PRO A 143 -7.70 -5.08 -15.59
C PRO A 143 -8.36 -3.73 -15.89
N ILE A 144 -7.70 -2.83 -16.64
CA ILE A 144 -8.24 -1.53 -17.03
C ILE A 144 -9.40 -1.71 -18.03
N TYR A 145 -9.24 -2.57 -19.02
CA TYR A 145 -10.32 -2.90 -19.94
C TYR A 145 -11.58 -3.36 -19.20
N ARG A 146 -11.41 -4.32 -18.26
CA ARG A 146 -12.53 -4.83 -17.44
C ARG A 146 -13.17 -3.75 -16.59
N ALA A 147 -12.36 -2.83 -16.05
CA ALA A 147 -12.88 -1.71 -15.26
C ALA A 147 -13.70 -0.75 -16.14
N MET A 148 -13.24 -0.42 -17.34
CA MET A 148 -13.98 0.40 -18.30
C MET A 148 -15.29 -0.25 -18.72
N GLU A 149 -15.25 -1.53 -19.03
CA GLU A 149 -16.43 -2.32 -19.45
C GLU A 149 -17.49 -2.43 -18.34
N SER A 150 -17.05 -2.52 -17.06
CA SER A 150 -17.95 -2.63 -15.92
C SER A 150 -18.33 -1.30 -15.26
N GLY A 151 -17.63 -0.19 -15.59
CA GLY A 151 -17.84 1.10 -14.95
C GLY A 151 -17.32 1.13 -13.50
N THR A 152 -16.15 0.54 -13.26
CA THR A 152 -15.55 0.43 -11.94
C THR A 152 -14.15 1.09 -11.88
N ILE A 153 -13.54 1.12 -10.71
CA ILE A 153 -12.18 1.64 -10.54
C ILE A 153 -11.17 0.59 -10.97
N ALA A 154 -10.21 0.99 -11.82
CA ALA A 154 -8.96 0.28 -12.02
C ALA A 154 -7.88 0.86 -11.09
N ARG A 155 -6.93 0.02 -10.68
CA ARG A 155 -5.76 0.42 -9.92
C ARG A 155 -4.50 0.20 -10.75
N PHE A 156 -3.59 1.17 -10.75
CA PHE A 156 -2.29 1.05 -11.38
C PHE A 156 -1.20 1.32 -10.32
N GLU A 157 -0.64 0.27 -9.77
CA GLU A 157 0.36 0.38 -8.72
C GLU A 157 1.75 0.61 -9.33
N GLU A 158 2.52 1.52 -8.74
CA GLU A 158 3.90 1.85 -9.12
C GLU A 158 4.07 2.24 -10.60
N ILE A 159 3.17 3.08 -11.12
CA ILE A 159 3.14 3.51 -12.53
C ILE A 159 4.50 4.06 -13.04
N SER A 160 5.26 4.73 -12.17
CA SER A 160 6.56 5.30 -12.49
C SER A 160 7.66 4.27 -12.77
N ARG A 161 7.44 2.98 -12.49
CA ARG A 161 8.37 1.91 -12.87
C ARG A 161 8.23 1.45 -14.32
N CYS A 162 7.13 1.80 -14.96
CA CYS A 162 6.93 1.49 -16.38
C CYS A 162 7.73 2.44 -17.27
N ALA A 163 8.11 1.99 -18.45
CA ALA A 163 8.66 2.84 -19.49
C ALA A 163 7.68 3.97 -19.85
N SER A 164 8.18 5.13 -20.28
CA SER A 164 7.34 6.31 -20.60
C SER A 164 6.33 6.03 -21.69
N GLU A 165 6.70 5.25 -22.69
CA GLU A 165 5.84 4.85 -23.79
C GLU A 165 4.62 4.05 -23.30
N VAL A 166 4.85 3.16 -22.32
CA VAL A 166 3.80 2.36 -21.68
C VAL A 166 2.87 3.24 -20.83
N GLN A 167 3.45 4.22 -20.11
CA GLN A 167 2.67 5.19 -19.34
C GLN A 167 1.78 6.04 -20.27
N ASP A 168 2.28 6.41 -21.44
CA ASP A 168 1.56 7.27 -22.39
C ASP A 168 0.35 6.57 -23.03
N ALA A 169 0.31 5.22 -23.03
CA ALA A 169 -0.88 4.47 -23.42
C ALA A 169 -2.13 4.82 -22.58
N LEU A 170 -1.93 5.33 -21.35
CA LEU A 170 -3.03 5.80 -20.50
C LEU A 170 -3.58 7.16 -20.93
N ILE A 171 -2.86 7.95 -21.72
CA ILE A 171 -3.28 9.31 -22.10
C ILE A 171 -4.62 9.26 -22.82
N SER A 172 -4.76 8.42 -23.84
CA SER A 172 -6.00 8.25 -24.61
C SER A 172 -7.13 7.72 -23.73
N ILE A 173 -6.86 6.71 -22.90
CA ILE A 173 -7.85 6.11 -21.99
C ILE A 173 -8.40 7.15 -21.01
N LEU A 174 -7.53 8.00 -20.46
CA LEU A 174 -7.93 9.00 -19.47
C LEU A 174 -8.58 10.24 -20.11
N SER A 175 -8.21 10.58 -21.36
CA SER A 175 -8.77 11.75 -22.07
C SER A 175 -10.08 11.43 -22.77
N GLU A 176 -10.06 10.38 -23.61
CA GLU A 176 -11.18 10.06 -24.50
C GLU A 176 -12.15 9.07 -23.85
N LYS A 177 -11.76 8.45 -22.71
CA LYS A 177 -12.55 7.43 -22.02
C LYS A 177 -12.94 6.26 -22.92
N ARG A 178 -12.01 5.86 -23.81
CA ARG A 178 -12.21 4.72 -24.73
C ARG A 178 -10.89 4.01 -25.04
N ILE A 179 -10.99 2.73 -25.38
CA ILE A 179 -9.91 1.92 -25.92
C ILE A 179 -10.30 1.56 -27.35
N SER A 180 -9.45 1.90 -28.32
CA SER A 180 -9.61 1.48 -29.72
C SER A 180 -9.25 0.00 -29.86
N LEU A 181 -10.03 -0.73 -30.65
CA LEU A 181 -9.88 -2.14 -31.03
C LEU A 181 -9.73 -2.23 -32.54
N PRO A 182 -8.60 -1.78 -33.12
CA PRO A 182 -8.48 -1.63 -34.59
C PRO A 182 -8.69 -2.94 -35.34
N GLU A 183 -8.26 -4.08 -34.76
CA GLU A 183 -8.39 -5.39 -35.36
C GLU A 183 -9.85 -5.85 -35.50
N LEU A 184 -10.74 -5.27 -34.69
CA LEU A 184 -12.18 -5.53 -34.74
C LEU A 184 -12.94 -4.40 -35.46
N GLY A 185 -12.26 -3.30 -35.83
CA GLY A 185 -12.91 -2.09 -36.33
C GLY A 185 -13.87 -1.45 -35.33
N ASP A 186 -13.59 -1.61 -34.01
CA ASP A 186 -14.48 -1.22 -32.92
C ASP A 186 -13.73 -0.44 -31.84
N GLU A 187 -14.44 0.03 -30.83
CA GLU A 187 -13.90 0.69 -29.66
C GLU A 187 -14.68 0.32 -28.38
N LEU A 188 -14.00 0.29 -27.24
CA LEU A 188 -14.61 0.15 -25.92
C LEU A 188 -14.76 1.53 -25.28
N PRO A 189 -15.96 2.11 -25.19
CA PRO A 189 -16.20 3.29 -24.36
C PRO A 189 -16.28 2.91 -22.89
N ALA A 190 -15.73 3.75 -22.01
CA ALA A 190 -15.84 3.53 -20.58
C ALA A 190 -17.27 3.76 -20.09
N LYS A 191 -17.79 2.83 -19.30
CA LYS A 191 -19.07 3.00 -18.61
C LYS A 191 -18.97 4.01 -17.47
N ARG A 192 -20.09 4.64 -17.12
CA ARG A 192 -20.17 5.55 -15.96
C ARG A 192 -19.70 4.85 -14.69
N GLY A 193 -18.93 5.55 -13.88
CA GLY A 193 -18.30 5.00 -12.70
C GLY A 193 -16.85 4.57 -12.92
N PHE A 194 -16.40 4.44 -14.18
CA PHE A 194 -14.98 4.17 -14.44
C PHE A 194 -14.10 5.30 -13.97
N SER A 195 -13.07 4.96 -13.22
CA SER A 195 -11.95 5.83 -12.89
C SER A 195 -10.66 5.01 -12.71
N LEU A 196 -9.53 5.71 -12.58
CA LEU A 196 -8.22 5.11 -12.36
C LEU A 196 -7.58 5.70 -11.11
N ILE A 197 -7.11 4.83 -10.21
CA ILE A 197 -6.21 5.22 -9.12
C ILE A 197 -4.82 4.71 -9.47
N ALA A 198 -3.86 5.62 -9.61
CA ALA A 198 -2.46 5.26 -9.79
C ALA A 198 -1.67 5.56 -8.52
N THR A 199 -0.59 4.80 -8.29
CA THR A 199 0.38 5.07 -7.23
C THR A 199 1.78 5.22 -7.82
N ALA A 200 2.60 6.09 -7.19
CA ALA A 200 4.00 6.22 -7.53
C ALA A 200 4.83 6.63 -6.31
N ASN A 201 6.09 6.24 -6.30
CA ASN A 201 7.04 6.65 -5.29
C ASN A 201 7.72 7.96 -5.69
N THR A 202 7.98 8.83 -4.72
CA THR A 202 8.60 10.14 -4.97
C THR A 202 10.13 10.08 -5.04
N ARG A 203 10.77 9.01 -4.55
CA ARG A 203 12.23 8.91 -4.37
C ARG A 203 12.88 7.63 -4.89
N ASP A 204 12.19 6.78 -5.63
CA ASP A 204 12.80 5.55 -6.14
C ASP A 204 13.85 5.86 -7.22
N ARG A 205 15.04 5.25 -7.10
CA ARG A 205 16.05 5.22 -8.18
C ARG A 205 15.55 4.30 -9.30
N GLY A 206 15.67 4.74 -10.54
CA GLY A 206 15.20 3.96 -11.71
C GLY A 206 13.72 4.16 -12.03
N VAL A 207 13.12 5.25 -11.56
CA VAL A 207 11.77 5.69 -11.88
C VAL A 207 11.79 6.51 -13.17
N ASN A 208 10.91 6.17 -14.11
CA ASN A 208 10.69 6.98 -15.29
C ASN A 208 9.80 8.16 -14.92
N ASP A 209 10.23 9.38 -15.28
CA ASP A 209 9.42 10.56 -15.09
C ASP A 209 8.14 10.46 -15.93
N MET A 210 7.00 10.67 -15.28
CA MET A 210 5.73 10.77 -16.00
C MET A 210 5.74 12.02 -16.89
N SER A 211 5.30 11.85 -18.14
CA SER A 211 5.15 12.97 -19.07
C SER A 211 4.22 14.04 -18.50
N ALA A 212 4.47 15.32 -18.83
CA ALA A 212 3.59 16.43 -18.45
C ALA A 212 2.17 16.22 -18.98
N ALA A 213 2.04 15.57 -20.13
CA ALA A 213 0.76 15.22 -20.74
C ALA A 213 -0.02 14.24 -19.86
N LEU A 214 0.61 13.20 -19.35
CA LEU A 214 -0.02 12.23 -18.46
C LEU A 214 -0.33 12.85 -17.09
N LYS A 215 0.61 13.58 -16.47
CA LYS A 215 0.40 14.28 -15.18
C LYS A 215 -0.85 15.17 -15.18
N ARG A 216 -1.14 15.85 -16.28
CA ARG A 216 -2.33 16.72 -16.42
C ARG A 216 -3.67 15.97 -16.36
N ARG A 217 -3.70 14.64 -16.54
CA ARG A 217 -4.91 13.80 -16.48
C ARG A 217 -5.22 13.33 -15.06
N PHE A 218 -4.27 13.51 -14.15
CA PHE A 218 -4.44 13.15 -12.76
C PHE A 218 -4.70 14.37 -11.86
N ASN A 219 -5.50 14.16 -10.82
CA ASN A 219 -5.37 14.92 -9.59
C ASN A 219 -4.33 14.22 -8.72
N ILE A 220 -3.33 14.98 -8.30
CA ILE A 220 -2.17 14.45 -7.57
C ILE A 220 -2.33 14.73 -6.08
N ILE A 221 -2.22 13.70 -5.27
CA ILE A 221 -2.19 13.79 -3.81
C ILE A 221 -0.88 13.22 -3.31
N VAL A 222 -0.16 14.00 -2.51
CA VAL A 222 1.06 13.54 -1.84
C VAL A 222 0.68 13.06 -0.45
N LEU A 223 0.82 11.75 -0.20
CA LEU A 223 0.63 11.17 1.11
C LEU A 223 1.92 11.31 1.93
N PRO A 224 1.90 12.07 3.03
CA PRO A 224 3.07 12.25 3.86
C PRO A 224 3.38 10.97 4.67
N ALA A 225 4.63 10.80 5.06
CA ALA A 225 4.98 9.87 6.12
C ALA A 225 4.30 10.29 7.44
N PRO A 226 4.10 9.37 8.41
CA PRO A 226 3.51 9.70 9.70
C PRO A 226 4.20 10.92 10.35
N SER A 227 3.41 11.88 10.82
CA SER A 227 3.91 13.19 11.26
C SER A 227 4.78 13.12 12.53
N ASN A 228 4.41 12.25 13.46
CA ASN A 228 5.09 12.06 14.74
C ASN A 228 5.27 10.59 15.09
N LEU A 229 6.00 10.31 16.15
CA LEU A 229 6.30 8.95 16.62
C LEU A 229 5.02 8.24 17.09
N GLU A 230 4.16 8.93 17.80
CA GLU A 230 2.94 8.38 18.39
C GLU A 230 1.98 7.86 17.33
N THR A 231 1.77 8.64 16.27
CA THR A 231 0.95 8.23 15.13
C THR A 231 1.54 7.01 14.41
N GLU A 232 2.87 6.96 14.25
CA GLU A 232 3.54 5.83 13.60
C GLU A 232 3.41 4.56 14.46
N ILE A 233 3.56 4.67 15.79
CA ILE A 233 3.34 3.57 16.75
C ILE A 233 1.88 3.07 16.68
N GLU A 234 0.91 3.98 16.64
CA GLU A 234 -0.51 3.62 16.51
C GLU A 234 -0.79 2.80 15.24
N ILE A 235 -0.26 3.25 14.10
CA ILE A 235 -0.36 2.53 12.82
C ILE A 235 0.23 1.13 12.95
N VAL A 236 1.45 1.03 13.50
CA VAL A 236 2.15 -0.25 13.64
C VAL A 236 1.36 -1.20 14.55
N LYS A 237 0.95 -0.75 15.76
CA LYS A 237 0.18 -1.57 16.70
C LYS A 237 -1.11 -2.10 16.09
N LYS A 238 -1.85 -1.25 15.38
CA LYS A 238 -3.08 -1.64 14.73
C LYS A 238 -2.84 -2.71 13.66
N ARG A 239 -1.86 -2.49 12.78
CA ARG A 239 -1.55 -3.45 11.70
C ARG A 239 -1.02 -4.78 12.24
N LEU A 240 -0.24 -4.75 13.31
CA LEU A 240 0.22 -5.97 13.99
C LEU A 240 -0.95 -6.81 14.50
N ALA A 241 -1.93 -6.18 15.16
CA ALA A 241 -3.10 -6.88 15.67
C ALA A 241 -3.89 -7.56 14.54
N GLU A 242 -4.10 -6.87 13.41
CA GLU A 242 -4.78 -7.41 12.24
C GLU A 242 -3.99 -8.59 11.62
N MET A 243 -2.67 -8.46 11.47
CA MET A 243 -1.82 -9.50 10.87
C MET A 243 -1.66 -10.73 11.79
N ALA A 244 -1.58 -10.52 13.10
CA ALA A 244 -1.51 -11.62 14.06
C ALA A 244 -2.73 -12.55 13.97
N VAL A 245 -3.92 -11.97 13.83
CA VAL A 245 -5.17 -12.72 13.63
C VAL A 245 -5.14 -13.45 12.28
N ASN A 246 -4.78 -12.79 11.21
CA ASN A 246 -4.78 -13.37 9.87
C ASN A 246 -3.77 -14.51 9.69
N LEU A 247 -2.66 -14.47 10.43
CA LEU A 247 -1.60 -15.49 10.36
C LEU A 247 -1.71 -16.54 11.46
N ASP A 248 -2.75 -16.51 12.30
CA ASP A 248 -2.93 -17.39 13.46
C ASP A 248 -1.66 -17.49 14.34
N LEU A 249 -1.00 -16.37 14.56
CA LEU A 249 0.20 -16.33 15.38
C LEU A 249 -0.15 -16.43 16.87
N LYS A 250 0.27 -17.54 17.50
CA LYS A 250 0.04 -17.80 18.94
C LYS A 250 0.99 -17.05 19.88
N ALA A 251 1.75 -16.08 19.36
CA ALA A 251 2.62 -15.25 20.17
C ALA A 251 1.84 -14.14 20.88
N ALA A 252 2.33 -13.72 22.04
CA ALA A 252 1.84 -12.50 22.68
C ALA A 252 2.13 -11.29 21.78
N MET A 253 1.21 -10.32 21.77
CA MET A 253 1.46 -9.03 21.12
C MET A 253 2.73 -8.40 21.71
N PRO A 254 3.57 -7.73 20.88
CA PRO A 254 4.76 -7.05 21.37
C PRO A 254 4.42 -6.09 22.49
N ALA A 255 5.26 -6.05 23.54
CA ALA A 255 5.16 -5.02 24.55
C ALA A 255 5.24 -3.62 23.89
N SER A 256 4.52 -2.64 24.45
CA SER A 256 4.50 -1.28 23.89
C SER A 256 5.92 -0.72 23.69
N ALA A 257 6.81 -0.95 24.67
CA ALA A 257 8.20 -0.53 24.60
C ALA A 257 8.97 -1.13 23.42
N ALA A 258 8.73 -2.42 23.08
CA ALA A 258 9.37 -3.06 21.94
C ALA A 258 8.94 -2.42 20.60
N VAL A 259 7.64 -2.14 20.45
CA VAL A 259 7.12 -1.42 19.28
C VAL A 259 7.73 -0.03 19.18
N GLU A 260 7.77 0.71 20.30
CA GLU A 260 8.34 2.05 20.38
C GLU A 260 9.82 2.06 19.98
N GLN A 261 10.61 1.11 20.51
CA GLN A 261 12.03 0.98 20.17
C GLN A 261 12.25 0.74 18.67
N VAL A 262 11.53 -0.21 18.08
CA VAL A 262 11.65 -0.50 16.63
C VAL A 262 11.26 0.71 15.79
N VAL A 263 10.11 1.33 16.07
CA VAL A 263 9.63 2.50 15.31
C VAL A 263 10.58 3.68 15.48
N GLN A 264 11.15 3.89 16.68
CA GLN A 264 12.11 4.95 16.94
C GLN A 264 13.40 4.75 16.12
N VAL A 265 13.99 3.54 16.13
CA VAL A 265 15.18 3.21 15.34
C VAL A 265 14.93 3.50 13.85
N PHE A 266 13.80 3.02 13.32
CA PHE A 266 13.44 3.23 11.92
C PHE A 266 13.30 4.70 11.57
N ARG A 267 12.61 5.46 12.43
CA ARG A 267 12.37 6.88 12.22
C ARG A 267 13.66 7.70 12.26
N GLU A 268 14.51 7.47 13.24
CA GLU A 268 15.78 8.19 13.39
C GLU A 268 16.73 7.92 12.23
N LEU A 269 16.93 6.66 11.87
CA LEU A 269 17.78 6.29 10.73
C LEU A 269 17.21 6.79 9.39
N ARG A 270 15.90 6.76 9.20
CA ARG A 270 15.22 7.31 8.02
C ARG A 270 15.36 8.81 7.90
N GLN A 271 15.27 9.53 9.02
CA GLN A 271 15.38 10.99 9.07
C GLN A 271 16.83 11.48 9.10
N GLY A 272 17.79 10.61 9.40
CA GLY A 272 19.20 10.99 9.59
C GLY A 272 19.43 11.85 10.82
N MET A 273 18.59 11.69 11.88
CA MET A 273 18.63 12.52 13.07
C MET A 273 17.93 11.82 14.24
N THR A 274 18.43 11.99 15.45
CA THR A 274 17.76 11.54 16.68
C THR A 274 16.44 12.29 16.91
N LEU A 275 15.48 11.68 17.63
CA LEU A 275 14.18 12.29 17.91
C LEU A 275 14.29 13.63 18.64
N ASP A 276 15.25 13.78 19.55
CA ASP A 276 15.54 15.03 20.26
C ASP A 276 16.32 16.05 19.42
N ARG A 277 16.67 15.70 18.17
CA ARG A 277 17.39 16.51 17.19
C ARG A 277 18.80 16.94 17.59
N LYS A 278 19.41 16.28 18.58
CA LYS A 278 20.77 16.63 19.02
C LYS A 278 21.87 16.04 18.16
N ASP A 279 21.66 14.80 17.68
CA ASP A 279 22.66 14.09 16.91
C ASP A 279 22.21 13.88 15.47
N LYS A 280 23.09 14.23 14.52
CA LYS A 280 22.93 13.86 13.10
C LYS A 280 23.41 12.44 12.88
N LEU A 281 22.65 11.69 12.11
CA LEU A 281 22.92 10.29 11.81
C LEU A 281 23.16 10.09 10.33
N LYS A 282 23.98 9.10 9.99
CA LYS A 282 24.02 8.59 8.61
C LYS A 282 22.76 7.76 8.35
N THR A 283 22.29 7.83 7.13
CA THR A 283 21.15 7.04 6.68
C THR A 283 21.62 5.80 5.93
N PRO A 284 20.99 4.63 6.12
CA PRO A 284 21.29 3.45 5.33
C PRO A 284 20.86 3.64 3.86
N SER A 285 21.29 2.73 3.00
CA SER A 285 20.95 2.74 1.57
C SER A 285 19.46 2.48 1.32
N GLY A 286 18.86 1.63 2.15
CA GLY A 286 17.44 1.28 2.11
C GLY A 286 16.55 2.31 2.79
N VAL A 287 15.29 2.38 2.36
CA VAL A 287 14.26 3.18 3.04
C VAL A 287 13.66 2.35 4.16
N LEU A 288 13.84 2.79 5.40
CA LEU A 288 13.24 2.16 6.57
C LEU A 288 11.78 2.63 6.73
N SER A 289 10.86 1.91 6.08
CA SER A 289 9.45 2.27 6.03
C SER A 289 8.66 1.72 7.23
N THR A 290 7.52 2.34 7.54
CA THR A 290 6.57 1.82 8.53
C THR A 290 6.10 0.39 8.20
N ALA A 291 5.97 0.06 6.91
CA ALA A 291 5.61 -1.29 6.48
C ALA A 291 6.70 -2.33 6.82
N GLU A 292 7.98 -1.95 6.69
CA GLU A 292 9.09 -2.83 7.10
C GLU A 292 9.16 -3.00 8.62
N ALA A 293 8.87 -1.94 9.40
CA ALA A 293 8.77 -2.05 10.86
C ALA A 293 7.66 -3.05 11.27
N ILE A 294 6.52 -3.02 10.59
CA ILE A 294 5.44 -3.99 10.80
C ILE A 294 5.92 -5.40 10.45
N SER A 295 6.53 -5.60 9.29
CA SER A 295 7.04 -6.91 8.85
C SER A 295 8.08 -7.48 9.80
N LEU A 296 8.99 -6.64 10.31
CA LEU A 296 9.97 -7.02 11.32
C LEU A 296 9.29 -7.53 12.59
N LEU A 297 8.35 -6.79 13.12
CA LEU A 297 7.64 -7.17 14.35
C LEU A 297 6.80 -8.43 14.18
N VAL A 298 6.15 -8.62 13.03
CA VAL A 298 5.44 -9.88 12.71
C VAL A 298 6.41 -11.06 12.65
N ASN A 299 7.59 -10.88 12.05
CA ASN A 299 8.63 -11.92 12.03
C ASN A 299 9.13 -12.24 13.44
N SER A 300 9.35 -11.22 14.29
CA SER A 300 9.72 -11.43 15.70
C SER A 300 8.64 -12.16 16.48
N MET A 301 7.35 -11.90 16.21
CA MET A 301 6.23 -12.68 16.76
C MET A 301 6.29 -14.14 16.32
N ALA A 302 6.59 -14.39 15.05
CA ALA A 302 6.71 -15.74 14.52
C ALA A 302 7.90 -16.51 15.13
N LEU A 303 9.04 -15.85 15.33
CA LEU A 303 10.20 -16.42 16.04
C LEU A 303 9.83 -16.80 17.48
N ALA A 304 9.24 -15.89 18.23
CA ALA A 304 8.81 -16.12 19.59
C ALA A 304 7.79 -17.26 19.71
N ALA A 305 6.84 -17.36 18.75
CA ALA A 305 5.81 -18.40 18.75
C ALA A 305 6.34 -19.79 18.44
N ASN A 306 7.28 -19.91 17.51
CA ASN A 306 7.71 -21.22 16.97
C ASN A 306 9.03 -21.72 17.58
N PHE A 307 9.90 -20.83 18.02
CA PHE A 307 11.25 -21.18 18.50
C PHE A 307 11.55 -20.65 19.90
N GLY A 308 10.69 -19.77 20.44
CA GLY A 308 10.79 -19.22 21.77
C GLY A 308 9.71 -19.73 22.73
N ASN A 309 9.41 -18.91 23.73
CA ASN A 309 8.39 -19.18 24.76
C ASN A 309 7.05 -18.48 24.50
N GLY A 310 6.84 -17.92 23.28
CA GLY A 310 5.66 -17.14 22.91
C GLY A 310 5.75 -15.65 23.28
N GLN A 311 6.84 -15.21 23.91
CA GLN A 311 7.09 -13.78 24.20
C GLN A 311 8.28 -13.30 23.38
N ILE A 312 8.13 -12.14 22.72
CA ILE A 312 9.19 -11.55 21.91
C ILE A 312 10.36 -11.13 22.82
N SER A 313 11.54 -11.64 22.51
CA SER A 313 12.79 -11.31 23.19
C SER A 313 13.54 -10.17 22.48
N SER A 314 14.59 -9.66 23.13
CA SER A 314 15.48 -8.68 22.51
C SER A 314 16.25 -9.28 21.33
N GLU A 315 16.56 -10.56 21.37
CA GLU A 315 17.24 -11.30 20.30
C GLU A 315 16.36 -11.43 19.06
N ASP A 316 15.04 -11.68 19.23
CA ASP A 316 14.08 -11.73 18.12
C ASP A 316 13.98 -10.37 17.39
N LEU A 317 14.01 -9.26 18.16
CA LEU A 317 13.99 -7.91 17.59
C LEU A 317 15.32 -7.56 16.93
N ALA A 318 16.45 -7.91 17.54
CA ALA A 318 17.78 -7.59 17.04
C ALA A 318 18.04 -8.21 15.65
N ALA A 319 17.67 -9.48 15.47
CA ALA A 319 17.80 -10.16 14.17
C ALA A 319 17.01 -9.44 13.08
N GLY A 320 15.78 -9.03 13.39
CA GLY A 320 14.94 -8.26 12.46
C GLY A 320 15.50 -6.87 12.16
N LEU A 321 15.99 -6.15 13.16
CA LEU A 321 16.57 -4.81 13.00
C LEU A 321 17.81 -4.84 12.12
N GLN A 322 18.74 -5.75 12.37
CA GLN A 322 19.94 -5.90 11.56
C GLN A 322 19.59 -6.18 10.10
N GLY A 323 18.73 -7.14 9.82
CA GLY A 323 18.32 -7.47 8.46
C GLY A 323 17.51 -6.38 7.75
N ALA A 324 16.83 -5.50 8.51
CA ALA A 324 16.13 -4.35 7.93
C ALA A 324 17.08 -3.20 7.58
N VAL A 325 18.07 -2.93 8.43
CA VAL A 325 19.00 -1.79 8.27
C VAL A 325 20.13 -2.12 7.30
N VAL A 326 20.71 -3.31 7.42
CA VAL A 326 21.86 -3.74 6.61
C VAL A 326 21.38 -4.50 5.38
N LYS A 327 21.18 -3.78 4.27
CA LYS A 327 20.76 -4.35 2.97
C LYS A 327 21.86 -4.29 1.93
N ASP A 328 22.73 -3.31 2.02
CA ASP A 328 23.89 -3.13 1.15
C ASP A 328 25.15 -3.07 2.02
N ASP A 329 25.85 -4.14 2.02
CA ASP A 329 27.08 -4.53 2.72
C ASP A 329 27.78 -3.51 3.68
N ALA A 330 29.03 -3.11 3.31
CA ALA A 330 29.94 -2.41 4.23
C ALA A 330 29.43 -1.03 4.66
N LYS A 331 28.65 -0.33 3.82
CA LYS A 331 28.16 1.02 4.12
C LYS A 331 27.05 0.97 5.16
N ASP A 332 26.06 0.11 4.95
CA ASP A 332 24.93 -0.01 5.87
C ASP A 332 25.35 -0.63 7.19
N GLN A 333 26.28 -1.58 7.15
CA GLN A 333 26.91 -2.13 8.35
C GLN A 333 27.60 -1.05 9.19
N ALA A 334 28.35 -0.15 8.55
CA ALA A 334 29.02 0.96 9.24
C ALA A 334 27.98 1.93 9.88
N VAL A 335 26.89 2.21 9.17
CA VAL A 335 25.79 3.04 9.70
C VAL A 335 25.15 2.38 10.93
N TRP A 336 24.92 1.07 10.85
CA TRP A 336 24.31 0.31 11.94
C TRP A 336 25.19 0.28 13.18
N VAL A 337 26.47 -0.04 13.01
CA VAL A 337 27.46 -0.05 14.12
C VAL A 337 27.59 1.34 14.76
N GLU A 338 27.66 2.40 13.93
CA GLU A 338 27.71 3.78 14.43
C GLU A 338 26.46 4.14 15.25
N TYR A 339 25.27 3.73 14.82
CA TYR A 339 24.02 3.94 15.54
C TYR A 339 24.00 3.17 16.88
N LEU A 340 24.43 1.91 16.88
CA LEU A 340 24.51 1.10 18.11
C LEU A 340 25.43 1.72 19.15
N GLU A 341 26.65 2.05 18.78
CA GLU A 341 27.69 2.52 19.75
C GLU A 341 27.47 3.97 20.20
N ASN A 342 27.02 4.85 19.30
CA ASN A 342 26.90 6.27 19.60
C ASN A 342 25.53 6.69 20.14
N ILE A 343 24.48 5.97 19.76
CA ILE A 343 23.11 6.33 20.12
C ILE A 343 22.49 5.29 21.08
N MET A 344 22.29 4.05 20.62
CA MET A 344 21.54 3.05 21.40
C MET A 344 22.21 2.73 22.73
N LYS A 345 23.51 2.59 22.76
CA LYS A 345 24.31 2.33 23.96
C LYS A 345 24.17 3.40 25.06
N LYS A 346 23.93 4.65 24.67
CA LYS A 346 23.84 5.79 25.61
C LYS A 346 22.43 6.00 26.16
N ARG A 347 21.47 5.22 25.70
CA ARG A 347 20.08 5.30 26.16
C ARG A 347 19.88 4.61 27.50
N GLY A 348 18.69 4.82 28.08
CA GLY A 348 18.33 4.31 29.41
C GLY A 348 18.34 2.77 29.50
N SER A 349 18.05 2.29 30.70
CA SER A 349 18.12 0.86 31.05
C SER A 349 17.20 -0.02 30.18
N GLU A 350 16.11 0.53 29.68
CA GLU A 350 15.15 -0.13 28.78
C GLU A 350 15.74 -0.53 27.41
N TRP A 351 16.84 0.10 26.99
CA TRP A 351 17.51 -0.21 25.73
C TRP A 351 18.66 -1.22 25.86
N ARG A 352 19.09 -1.54 27.10
CA ARG A 352 20.27 -2.39 27.34
C ARG A 352 20.12 -3.79 26.75
N GLY A 353 18.93 -4.41 26.89
CA GLY A 353 18.67 -5.75 26.34
C GLY A 353 18.80 -5.74 24.83
N LEU A 354 18.12 -4.80 24.17
CA LEU A 354 18.15 -4.69 22.69
C LEU A 354 19.55 -4.34 22.17
N TYR A 355 20.27 -3.41 22.82
CA TYR A 355 21.64 -3.08 22.47
C TYR A 355 22.58 -4.31 22.57
N GLY A 356 22.48 -5.06 23.70
CA GLY A 356 23.29 -6.27 23.90
C GLY A 356 23.06 -7.31 22.80
N ALA A 357 21.80 -7.63 22.51
CA ALA A 357 21.43 -8.57 21.47
C ALA A 357 21.89 -8.11 20.06
N CYS A 358 21.71 -6.83 19.73
CA CYS A 358 22.21 -6.29 18.46
C CYS A 358 23.74 -6.33 18.36
N LYS A 359 24.45 -6.12 19.46
CA LYS A 359 25.92 -6.17 19.50
C LYS A 359 26.44 -7.58 19.29
N GLU A 360 25.83 -8.59 19.91
CA GLU A 360 26.22 -10.00 19.75
C GLU A 360 26.08 -10.48 18.31
N LEU A 361 25.05 -10.05 17.60
CA LEU A 361 24.86 -10.37 16.18
C LEU A 361 25.87 -9.70 15.25
N ASN A 362 26.52 -8.62 15.70
CA ASN A 362 27.54 -7.89 14.92
C ASN A 362 28.97 -8.28 15.28
N ALA A 363 29.19 -9.20 16.22
CA ALA A 363 30.48 -9.70 16.62
C ALA A 363 30.91 -10.87 15.74
#